data_61a0ccbb063ec2eda3274335df47fcb2
#
_entry.id   61a0ccbb063ec2eda3274335df47fcb2
#
_cell.length_a   1.000
_cell.length_b   1.000
_cell.length_c   1.000
_cell.angle_alpha   90.00
_cell.angle_beta   90.00
_cell.angle_gamma   90.00
#
_symmetry.space_group_name_H-M   'P 1'
#
loop_
_entity.id
_entity.type
_entity.pdbx_description
1 polymer ?
#
loop_
_entity_poly.entity_id
_entity_poly.type
_entity_poly.pdbx_seq_one_letter_code
_entity_poly.pdbx_strand_id
1 'polypeptide(L)'
;MMVFTSIYSVVDGFFVSNFTGKTQFAAVNLIMPFLLLLGVVGFMFGTGGNAIIAKTQGEGKTERANQIFTMLVTLTAIVGFILFVAGELTMPWIVKTLGATEEMYDYAVLYGRIICISVMPFTLQILFQSFLPTAGKPHVGLTITVIAGVTNIILDFLFVGIFKWGIVGAAAATVTGECIGGLAPVFYFLSKNSSTLKFCKFKFDFKVIGKACVNGSSELMTNVSTSIVNMMYNGQLMKFYGEDGVAAYGTIMYFNFVFVAAFIGYSIGSAPIVGYNYGSENHKELQNIFKKSIGIIFVFSVAITLASVLLAGAVAKIYVGYDEGLFNLTVKAFRLFSTSYLIIGFNIYGSAFFTALNNGLISAVISFLRTLLFQIVCVYALPLIFGNGAIWLSITVAELLTLAVTLSMIFTQNGKYHLSLIHISEPTR
;
A
#
# COMPACT_ATOMS: atom_id res chain seq x y z
N MET A 1 -3.42 10.34 5.45
CA MET A 1 -2.13 9.66 5.65
C MET A 1 -1.59 9.08 4.35
N MET A 2 -2.19 8.03 3.77
CA MET A 2 -1.66 7.32 2.57
C MET A 2 -1.31 8.23 1.39
N VAL A 3 -2.20 9.13 0.97
CA VAL A 3 -1.93 10.07 -0.15
C VAL A 3 -0.73 10.97 0.16
N PHE A 4 -0.62 11.47 1.39
CA PHE A 4 0.50 12.32 1.79
C PHE A 4 1.82 11.54 1.81
N THR A 5 1.80 10.28 2.30
CA THR A 5 2.95 9.37 2.22
C THR A 5 3.41 9.16 0.77
N SER A 6 2.48 8.95 -0.16
CA SER A 6 2.81 8.80 -1.58
C SER A 6 3.43 10.06 -2.18
N ILE A 7 2.92 11.24 -1.81
CA ILE A 7 3.45 12.51 -2.32
C ILE A 7 4.89 12.74 -1.85
N TYR A 8 5.17 12.58 -0.55
CA TYR A 8 6.54 12.81 -0.08
C TYR A 8 7.53 11.77 -0.62
N SER A 9 7.11 10.53 -0.85
CA SER A 9 7.97 9.52 -1.50
C SER A 9 8.33 9.90 -2.94
N VAL A 10 7.41 10.56 -3.68
CA VAL A 10 7.72 11.11 -5.02
C VAL A 10 8.72 12.26 -4.93
N VAL A 11 8.60 13.12 -3.93
CA VAL A 11 9.53 14.24 -3.69
C VAL A 11 10.91 13.73 -3.30
N ASP A 12 11.00 12.73 -2.42
CA ASP A 12 12.28 12.06 -2.06
C ASP A 12 12.95 11.50 -3.33
N GLY A 13 12.22 10.75 -4.15
CA GLY A 13 12.70 10.26 -5.44
C GLY A 13 13.21 11.37 -6.38
N PHE A 14 12.56 12.54 -6.39
CA PHE A 14 13.00 13.72 -7.14
C PHE A 14 14.36 14.22 -6.64
N PHE A 15 14.58 14.36 -5.34
CA PHE A 15 15.86 14.77 -4.80
C PHE A 15 16.96 13.78 -5.13
N VAL A 16 16.72 12.49 -4.93
CA VAL A 16 17.67 11.42 -5.24
C VAL A 16 18.03 11.46 -6.73
N SER A 17 17.05 11.53 -7.63
CA SER A 17 17.31 11.49 -9.10
C SER A 17 18.08 12.68 -9.59
N ASN A 18 17.83 13.89 -9.07
CA ASN A 18 18.39 15.13 -9.61
C ASN A 18 19.72 15.55 -8.95
N PHE A 19 20.00 15.10 -7.73
CA PHE A 19 21.12 15.61 -6.95
C PHE A 19 22.17 14.57 -6.56
N THR A 20 21.89 13.24 -6.71
CA THR A 20 22.87 12.21 -6.30
C THR A 20 23.70 11.64 -7.45
N GLY A 21 23.24 11.78 -8.69
CA GLY A 21 23.89 11.22 -9.88
C GLY A 21 23.32 9.87 -10.34
N LYS A 22 23.53 9.55 -11.61
CA LYS A 22 22.89 8.42 -12.31
C LYS A 22 23.16 7.06 -11.66
N THR A 23 24.40 6.77 -11.32
CA THR A 23 24.80 5.48 -10.72
C THR A 23 24.21 5.30 -9.33
N GLN A 24 24.20 6.36 -8.51
CA GLN A 24 23.60 6.33 -7.16
C GLN A 24 22.10 6.16 -7.22
N PHE A 25 21.43 6.88 -8.13
CA PHE A 25 19.98 6.73 -8.32
C PHE A 25 19.60 5.32 -8.79
N ALA A 26 20.39 4.73 -9.71
CA ALA A 26 20.19 3.36 -10.14
C ALA A 26 20.37 2.35 -8.98
N ALA A 27 21.37 2.57 -8.12
CA ALA A 27 21.63 1.75 -6.94
C ALA A 27 20.46 1.78 -5.95
N VAL A 28 19.89 2.97 -5.68
CA VAL A 28 18.68 3.13 -4.84
C VAL A 28 17.50 2.36 -5.42
N ASN A 29 17.22 2.53 -6.71
CA ASN A 29 16.10 1.83 -7.36
C ASN A 29 16.27 0.30 -7.37
N LEU A 30 17.50 -0.20 -7.44
CA LEU A 30 17.78 -1.62 -7.39
C LEU A 30 17.39 -2.24 -6.03
N ILE A 31 17.71 -1.56 -4.93
CA ILE A 31 17.49 -2.10 -3.57
C ILE A 31 16.10 -1.79 -3.00
N MET A 32 15.40 -0.75 -3.51
CA MET A 32 14.10 -0.32 -3.02
C MET A 32 13.05 -1.44 -2.92
N PRO A 33 12.85 -2.33 -3.91
CA PRO A 33 11.87 -3.41 -3.79
C PRO A 33 12.12 -4.32 -2.59
N PHE A 34 13.39 -4.61 -2.28
CA PHE A 34 13.76 -5.40 -1.12
C PHE A 34 13.43 -4.65 0.19
N LEU A 35 13.75 -3.36 0.28
CA LEU A 35 13.48 -2.55 1.46
C LEU A 35 11.97 -2.44 1.73
N LEU A 36 11.15 -2.30 0.71
CA LEU A 36 9.69 -2.30 0.83
C LEU A 36 9.16 -3.65 1.33
N LEU A 37 9.75 -4.77 0.92
CA LEU A 37 9.37 -6.09 1.43
C LEU A 37 9.59 -6.23 2.94
N LEU A 38 10.59 -5.57 3.51
CA LEU A 38 10.80 -5.56 4.96
C LEU A 38 9.62 -4.89 5.70
N GLY A 39 8.95 -3.92 5.07
CA GLY A 39 7.77 -3.24 5.61
C GLY A 39 6.47 -4.05 5.58
N VAL A 40 6.41 -5.15 4.81
CA VAL A 40 5.18 -5.93 4.59
C VAL A 40 4.59 -6.47 5.89
N VAL A 41 5.43 -6.78 6.88
CA VAL A 41 5.00 -7.23 8.22
C VAL A 41 4.13 -6.16 8.91
N GLY A 42 4.49 -4.87 8.76
CA GLY A 42 3.70 -3.76 9.26
C GLY A 42 2.30 -3.69 8.63
N PHE A 43 2.21 -3.90 7.31
CA PHE A 43 0.92 -3.99 6.60
C PHE A 43 0.11 -5.20 7.07
N MET A 44 0.72 -6.38 7.16
CA MET A 44 0.04 -7.61 7.54
C MET A 44 -0.56 -7.51 8.95
N PHE A 45 0.21 -7.09 9.95
CA PHE A 45 -0.29 -6.92 11.31
C PHE A 45 -1.16 -5.66 11.46
N GLY A 46 -0.91 -4.61 10.66
CA GLY A 46 -1.72 -3.40 10.64
C GLY A 46 -3.16 -3.69 10.20
N THR A 47 -3.37 -4.25 9.03
CA THR A 47 -4.71 -4.52 8.49
C THR A 47 -5.36 -5.73 9.17
N GLY A 48 -4.62 -6.85 9.28
CA GLY A 48 -5.14 -8.07 9.89
C GLY A 48 -5.41 -7.95 11.38
N GLY A 49 -4.53 -7.28 12.12
CA GLY A 49 -4.69 -6.99 13.55
C GLY A 49 -5.80 -5.99 13.80
N ASN A 50 -5.89 -4.95 12.98
CA ASN A 50 -6.95 -3.95 13.05
C ASN A 50 -8.36 -4.58 13.01
N ALA A 51 -8.58 -5.51 12.09
CA ALA A 51 -9.85 -6.22 11.97
C ALA A 51 -10.23 -6.96 13.26
N ILE A 52 -9.25 -7.61 13.92
CA ILE A 52 -9.48 -8.34 15.19
C ILE A 52 -9.76 -7.37 16.33
N ILE A 53 -8.96 -6.29 16.44
CA ILE A 53 -9.10 -5.27 17.50
C ILE A 53 -10.47 -4.59 17.38
N ALA A 54 -10.83 -4.10 16.17
CA ALA A 54 -12.09 -3.40 15.94
C ALA A 54 -13.30 -4.30 16.25
N LYS A 55 -13.28 -5.56 15.84
CA LYS A 55 -14.29 -6.54 16.17
C LYS A 55 -14.40 -6.75 17.68
N THR A 56 -13.27 -6.93 18.38
CA THR A 56 -13.23 -7.16 19.82
C THR A 56 -13.74 -5.95 20.60
N GLN A 57 -13.50 -4.73 20.11
CA GLN A 57 -14.09 -3.50 20.66
C GLN A 57 -15.61 -3.47 20.43
N GLY A 58 -16.09 -3.87 19.25
CA GLY A 58 -17.53 -3.97 18.95
C GLY A 58 -18.26 -4.98 19.84
N GLU A 59 -17.58 -6.08 20.23
CA GLU A 59 -18.08 -7.06 21.20
C GLU A 59 -18.10 -6.51 22.64
N GLY A 60 -17.69 -5.26 22.89
CA GLY A 60 -17.61 -4.66 24.23
C GLY A 60 -16.42 -5.12 25.07
N LYS A 61 -15.51 -5.93 24.53
CA LYS A 61 -14.35 -6.52 25.25
C LYS A 61 -13.12 -5.61 25.18
N THR A 62 -13.23 -4.39 25.70
CA THR A 62 -12.20 -3.33 25.61
C THR A 62 -10.85 -3.77 26.17
N GLU A 63 -10.83 -4.46 27.32
CA GLU A 63 -9.59 -4.94 27.93
C GLU A 63 -8.87 -5.93 27.01
N ARG A 64 -9.61 -6.86 26.41
CA ARG A 64 -9.05 -7.82 25.46
C ARG A 64 -8.53 -7.14 24.19
N ALA A 65 -9.22 -6.12 23.69
CA ALA A 65 -8.76 -5.32 22.56
C ALA A 65 -7.42 -4.62 22.86
N ASN A 66 -7.26 -4.07 24.08
CA ASN A 66 -6.01 -3.45 24.54
C ASN A 66 -4.86 -4.47 24.64
N GLN A 67 -5.14 -5.69 25.13
CA GLN A 67 -4.14 -6.78 25.18
C GLN A 67 -3.65 -7.15 23.76
N ILE A 68 -4.59 -7.31 22.81
CA ILE A 68 -4.28 -7.63 21.41
C ILE A 68 -3.49 -6.51 20.77
N PHE A 69 -3.90 -5.25 20.97
CA PHE A 69 -3.20 -4.06 20.49
C PHE A 69 -1.75 -4.04 20.99
N THR A 70 -1.54 -4.17 22.30
CA THR A 70 -0.20 -4.13 22.90
C THR A 70 0.66 -5.30 22.40
N MET A 71 0.09 -6.50 22.31
CA MET A 71 0.76 -7.68 21.79
C MET A 71 1.24 -7.48 20.34
N LEU A 72 0.37 -6.97 19.47
CA LEU A 72 0.71 -6.79 18.05
C LEU A 72 1.74 -5.67 17.84
N VAL A 73 1.64 -4.56 18.59
CA VAL A 73 2.68 -3.50 18.55
C VAL A 73 4.03 -4.06 19.00
N THR A 74 4.06 -4.80 20.11
CA THR A 74 5.29 -5.41 20.63
C THR A 74 5.86 -6.44 19.64
N LEU A 75 5.00 -7.29 19.08
CA LEU A 75 5.42 -8.30 18.09
C LEU A 75 6.00 -7.63 16.83
N THR A 76 5.35 -6.58 16.32
CA THR A 76 5.83 -5.83 15.16
C THR A 76 7.18 -5.18 15.44
N ALA A 77 7.39 -4.62 16.63
CA ALA A 77 8.68 -4.06 17.02
C ALA A 77 9.78 -5.15 17.09
N ILE A 78 9.47 -6.31 17.68
CA ILE A 78 10.42 -7.44 17.76
C ILE A 78 10.76 -7.95 16.36
N VAL A 79 9.77 -8.20 15.51
CA VAL A 79 9.99 -8.67 14.14
C VAL A 79 10.73 -7.62 13.32
N GLY A 80 10.36 -6.33 13.43
CA GLY A 80 11.07 -5.24 12.77
C GLY A 80 12.54 -5.14 13.19
N PHE A 81 12.85 -5.36 14.48
CA PHE A 81 14.23 -5.42 14.97
C PHE A 81 14.98 -6.65 14.41
N ILE A 82 14.35 -7.81 14.36
CA ILE A 82 14.96 -9.01 13.74
C ILE A 82 15.24 -8.76 12.26
N LEU A 83 14.30 -8.14 11.53
CA LEU A 83 14.48 -7.80 10.12
C LEU A 83 15.58 -6.75 9.91
N PHE A 84 15.72 -5.78 10.81
CA PHE A 84 16.86 -4.85 10.83
C PHE A 84 18.19 -5.61 10.90
N VAL A 85 18.35 -6.47 11.91
CA VAL A 85 19.60 -7.25 12.09
C VAL A 85 19.85 -8.16 10.89
N ALA A 86 18.83 -8.86 10.41
CA ALA A 86 18.93 -9.73 9.24
C ALA A 86 19.31 -8.93 7.98
N GLY A 87 18.68 -7.77 7.77
CA GLY A 87 18.97 -6.87 6.64
C GLY A 87 20.42 -6.39 6.67
N GLU A 88 20.91 -5.92 7.82
CA GLU A 88 22.31 -5.51 7.99
C GLU A 88 23.32 -6.61 7.63
N LEU A 89 23.08 -7.83 8.12
CA LEU A 89 23.97 -8.96 7.90
C LEU A 89 23.95 -9.46 6.46
N THR A 90 22.78 -9.44 5.82
CA THR A 90 22.58 -10.01 4.48
C THR A 90 22.68 -8.99 3.35
N MET A 91 22.74 -7.70 3.62
CA MET A 91 22.73 -6.63 2.61
C MET A 91 23.75 -6.84 1.48
N PRO A 92 25.03 -7.15 1.73
CA PRO A 92 26.01 -7.37 0.67
C PRO A 92 25.61 -8.52 -0.26
N TRP A 93 25.09 -9.61 0.30
CA TRP A 93 24.63 -10.75 -0.47
C TRP A 93 23.37 -10.43 -1.31
N ILE A 94 22.43 -9.70 -0.73
CA ILE A 94 21.19 -9.28 -1.41
C ILE A 94 21.51 -8.39 -2.60
N VAL A 95 22.33 -7.36 -2.42
CA VAL A 95 22.73 -6.43 -3.47
C VAL A 95 23.41 -7.17 -4.63
N LYS A 96 24.29 -8.13 -4.32
CA LYS A 96 24.92 -8.97 -5.33
C LYS A 96 23.91 -9.85 -6.08
N THR A 97 22.96 -10.45 -5.36
CA THR A 97 21.91 -11.33 -5.93
C THR A 97 20.94 -10.54 -6.82
N LEU A 98 20.67 -9.26 -6.48
CA LEU A 98 19.86 -8.36 -7.29
C LEU A 98 20.55 -7.91 -8.58
N GLY A 99 21.84 -8.25 -8.79
CA GLY A 99 22.56 -7.97 -10.02
C GLY A 99 23.19 -6.57 -10.07
N ALA A 100 23.60 -6.01 -8.93
CA ALA A 100 24.35 -4.75 -8.90
C ALA A 100 25.64 -4.86 -9.69
N THR A 101 25.93 -3.85 -10.53
CA THR A 101 27.24 -3.70 -11.17
C THR A 101 28.29 -3.31 -10.12
N GLU A 102 29.59 -3.46 -10.46
CA GLU A 102 30.69 -3.07 -9.56
C GLU A 102 30.58 -1.61 -9.12
N GLU A 103 30.18 -0.72 -10.05
CA GLU A 103 30.01 0.71 -9.77
C GLU A 103 28.81 1.03 -8.85
N MET A 104 27.76 0.21 -8.89
CA MET A 104 26.54 0.40 -8.08
C MET A 104 26.62 -0.28 -6.71
N TYR A 105 27.47 -1.30 -6.58
CA TYR A 105 27.48 -2.20 -5.42
C TYR A 105 27.66 -1.46 -4.10
N ASP A 106 28.71 -0.66 -3.98
CA ASP A 106 29.01 0.04 -2.74
C ASP A 106 27.94 1.04 -2.36
N TYR A 107 27.35 1.73 -3.34
CA TYR A 107 26.23 2.66 -3.11
C TYR A 107 24.98 1.94 -2.65
N ALA A 108 24.63 0.81 -3.27
CA ALA A 108 23.45 0.03 -2.92
C ALA A 108 23.57 -0.58 -1.52
N VAL A 109 24.75 -1.12 -1.17
CA VAL A 109 25.04 -1.65 0.17
C VAL A 109 24.97 -0.55 1.22
N LEU A 110 25.61 0.60 0.98
CA LEU A 110 25.63 1.73 1.89
C LEU A 110 24.22 2.28 2.16
N TYR A 111 23.47 2.57 1.08
CA TYR A 111 22.10 3.04 1.16
C TYR A 111 21.20 2.03 1.89
N GLY A 112 21.25 0.76 1.49
CA GLY A 112 20.46 -0.30 2.08
C GLY A 112 20.71 -0.48 3.58
N ARG A 113 21.95 -0.42 4.03
CA ARG A 113 22.30 -0.48 5.46
C ARG A 113 21.77 0.71 6.24
N ILE A 114 21.93 1.93 5.72
CA ILE A 114 21.38 3.12 6.41
C ILE A 114 19.86 3.00 6.55
N ILE A 115 19.14 2.61 5.50
CA ILE A 115 17.67 2.41 5.55
C ILE A 115 17.29 1.26 6.49
N CYS A 116 18.11 0.20 6.59
CA CYS A 116 17.83 -0.91 7.52
C CYS A 116 17.71 -0.44 8.98
N ILE A 117 18.39 0.64 9.38
CA ILE A 117 18.28 1.22 10.74
C ILE A 117 16.82 1.60 11.07
N SER A 118 16.05 2.04 10.09
CA SER A 118 14.66 2.43 10.28
C SER A 118 13.63 1.34 10.00
N VAL A 119 14.01 0.10 9.66
CA VAL A 119 13.05 -0.98 9.37
C VAL A 119 12.07 -1.20 10.52
N MET A 120 12.53 -1.20 11.77
CA MET A 120 11.63 -1.32 12.92
C MET A 120 10.69 -0.11 13.06
N PRO A 121 11.14 1.16 13.06
CA PRO A 121 10.25 2.32 13.00
C PRO A 121 9.32 2.31 11.78
N PHE A 122 9.79 1.92 10.61
CA PHE A 122 9.00 1.85 9.39
C PHE A 122 7.84 0.85 9.49
N THR A 123 8.10 -0.36 10.00
CA THR A 123 7.04 -1.35 10.23
C THR A 123 6.02 -0.85 11.25
N LEU A 124 6.46 -0.16 12.31
CA LEU A 124 5.58 0.47 13.29
C LEU A 124 4.77 1.63 12.69
N GLN A 125 5.38 2.47 11.85
CA GLN A 125 4.68 3.54 11.13
C GLN A 125 3.50 3.00 10.32
N ILE A 126 3.73 1.94 9.56
CA ILE A 126 2.69 1.28 8.76
C ILE A 126 1.59 0.70 9.66
N LEU A 127 1.97 0.00 10.72
CA LEU A 127 1.04 -0.56 11.70
C LEU A 127 0.13 0.53 12.29
N PHE A 128 0.70 1.64 12.72
CA PHE A 128 -0.05 2.74 13.34
C PHE A 128 -0.93 3.52 12.36
N GLN A 129 -0.66 3.48 11.06
CA GLN A 129 -1.60 4.02 10.07
C GLN A 129 -2.97 3.34 10.12
N SER A 130 -3.01 2.05 10.50
CA SER A 130 -4.26 1.31 10.71
C SER A 130 -4.79 1.44 12.16
N PHE A 131 -3.90 1.46 13.15
CA PHE A 131 -4.30 1.41 14.55
C PHE A 131 -4.75 2.76 15.13
N LEU A 132 -4.24 3.89 14.64
CA LEU A 132 -4.67 5.22 15.10
C LEU A 132 -6.14 5.52 14.74
N PRO A 133 -6.64 5.22 13.53
CA PRO A 133 -8.08 5.27 13.24
C PRO A 133 -8.91 4.38 14.16
N THR A 134 -8.46 3.16 14.42
CA THR A 134 -9.14 2.20 15.33
C THR A 134 -9.17 2.69 16.78
N ALA A 135 -8.14 3.40 17.20
CA ALA A 135 -8.06 4.06 18.50
C ALA A 135 -8.92 5.34 18.59
N GLY A 136 -9.68 5.69 17.55
CA GLY A 136 -10.47 6.92 17.47
C GLY A 136 -9.62 8.19 17.32
N LYS A 137 -8.38 8.06 16.84
CA LYS A 137 -7.41 9.17 16.73
C LYS A 137 -6.82 9.35 15.32
N PRO A 138 -7.65 9.37 14.26
CA PRO A 138 -7.15 9.54 12.89
C PRO A 138 -6.39 10.87 12.68
N HIS A 139 -6.79 11.94 13.40
CA HIS A 139 -6.10 13.23 13.33
C HIS A 139 -4.67 13.16 13.85
N VAL A 140 -4.43 12.41 14.93
CA VAL A 140 -3.07 12.20 15.48
C VAL A 140 -2.20 11.49 14.43
N GLY A 141 -2.75 10.45 13.78
CA GLY A 141 -2.07 9.74 12.71
C GLY A 141 -1.73 10.65 11.53
N LEU A 142 -2.68 11.49 11.10
CA LEU A 142 -2.45 12.46 10.04
C LEU A 142 -1.34 13.46 10.41
N THR A 143 -1.43 14.05 11.60
CA THR A 143 -0.44 15.02 12.08
C THR A 143 0.96 14.42 12.12
N ILE A 144 1.13 13.21 12.68
CA ILE A 144 2.43 12.54 12.73
C ILE A 144 2.95 12.25 11.32
N THR A 145 2.08 11.77 10.40
CA THR A 145 2.47 11.51 9.01
C THR A 145 2.91 12.78 8.29
N VAL A 146 2.21 13.90 8.52
CA VAL A 146 2.59 15.20 7.93
C VAL A 146 3.92 15.68 8.48
N ILE A 147 4.12 15.63 9.80
CA ILE A 147 5.40 16.03 10.43
C ILE A 147 6.54 15.17 9.89
N ALA A 148 6.37 13.85 9.84
CA ALA A 148 7.37 12.92 9.33
C ALA A 148 7.75 13.24 7.88
N GLY A 149 6.75 13.40 7.00
CA GLY A 149 6.99 13.69 5.58
C GLY A 149 7.56 15.09 5.33
N VAL A 150 7.09 16.13 6.04
CA VAL A 150 7.66 17.48 5.94
C VAL A 150 9.11 17.49 6.44
N THR A 151 9.40 16.77 7.54
CA THR A 151 10.78 16.64 8.03
C THR A 151 11.67 15.93 7.00
N ASN A 152 11.20 14.84 6.40
CA ASN A 152 11.94 14.16 5.32
C ASN A 152 12.24 15.13 4.16
N ILE A 153 11.25 15.85 3.62
CA ILE A 153 11.43 16.81 2.53
C ILE A 153 12.43 17.92 2.89
N ILE A 154 12.34 18.48 4.10
CA ILE A 154 13.27 19.51 4.56
C ILE A 154 14.69 18.95 4.68
N LEU A 155 14.85 17.74 5.22
CA LEU A 155 16.16 17.11 5.35
C LEU A 155 16.73 16.69 4.00
N ASP A 156 15.94 16.25 3.04
CA ASP A 156 16.38 15.99 1.67
C ASP A 156 16.92 17.27 1.03
N PHE A 157 16.19 18.37 1.15
CA PHE A 157 16.65 19.66 0.67
C PHE A 157 17.98 20.08 1.31
N LEU A 158 18.12 19.91 2.63
CA LEU A 158 19.34 20.27 3.35
C LEU A 158 20.50 19.31 3.05
N PHE A 159 20.29 18.01 3.21
CA PHE A 159 21.38 17.03 3.13
C PHE A 159 21.79 16.74 1.69
N VAL A 160 20.82 16.61 0.79
CA VAL A 160 21.05 16.29 -0.62
C VAL A 160 21.27 17.56 -1.43
N GLY A 161 20.39 18.57 -1.26
CA GLY A 161 20.43 19.80 -2.05
C GLY A 161 21.56 20.75 -1.64
N ILE A 162 21.68 21.07 -0.35
CA ILE A 162 22.66 22.07 0.15
C ILE A 162 23.99 21.43 0.53
N PHE A 163 23.98 20.41 1.41
CA PHE A 163 25.21 19.80 1.93
C PHE A 163 25.85 18.82 0.93
N LYS A 164 25.12 18.40 -0.09
CA LYS A 164 25.56 17.47 -1.15
C LYS A 164 26.10 16.15 -0.61
N TRP A 165 25.45 15.60 0.42
CA TRP A 165 25.82 14.30 1.00
C TRP A 165 25.40 13.11 0.12
N GLY A 166 24.81 13.38 -1.06
CA GLY A 166 24.39 12.34 -2.00
C GLY A 166 23.37 11.37 -1.38
N ILE A 167 23.52 10.08 -1.67
CA ILE A 167 22.59 9.04 -1.20
C ILE A 167 22.61 8.85 0.33
N VAL A 168 23.71 9.17 1.00
CA VAL A 168 23.79 9.13 2.47
C VAL A 168 22.84 10.16 3.06
N GLY A 169 22.79 11.37 2.46
CA GLY A 169 21.86 12.42 2.86
C GLY A 169 20.40 12.01 2.67
N ALA A 170 20.06 11.44 1.52
CA ALA A 170 18.72 10.93 1.24
C ALA A 170 18.31 9.81 2.20
N ALA A 171 19.20 8.82 2.41
CA ALA A 171 18.93 7.75 3.37
C ALA A 171 18.73 8.28 4.80
N ALA A 172 19.55 9.24 5.25
CA ALA A 172 19.43 9.84 6.57
C ALA A 172 18.13 10.63 6.75
N ALA A 173 17.68 11.35 5.71
CA ALA A 173 16.41 12.06 5.70
C ALA A 173 15.23 11.08 5.81
N THR A 174 15.24 10.01 5.02
CA THR A 174 14.22 8.96 5.04
C THR A 174 14.17 8.26 6.41
N VAL A 175 15.30 7.83 6.94
CA VAL A 175 15.41 7.21 8.28
C VAL A 175 14.82 8.12 9.36
N THR A 176 15.14 9.43 9.30
CA THR A 176 14.62 10.39 10.29
C THR A 176 13.10 10.51 10.19
N GLY A 177 12.54 10.62 8.98
CA GLY A 177 11.10 10.66 8.75
C GLY A 177 10.40 9.39 9.25
N GLU A 178 10.93 8.21 8.95
CA GLU A 178 10.39 6.92 9.39
C GLU A 178 10.48 6.75 10.91
N CYS A 179 11.57 7.19 11.55
CA CYS A 179 11.70 7.20 13.01
C CYS A 179 10.62 8.07 13.66
N ILE A 180 10.36 9.26 13.12
CA ILE A 180 9.27 10.12 13.62
C ILE A 180 7.93 9.41 13.41
N GLY A 181 7.65 8.90 12.21
CA GLY A 181 6.40 8.24 11.87
C GLY A 181 6.10 6.99 12.71
N GLY A 182 7.12 6.22 13.05
CA GLY A 182 6.98 4.97 13.80
C GLY A 182 7.03 5.13 15.31
N LEU A 183 7.93 5.98 15.82
CA LEU A 183 8.14 6.12 17.27
C LEU A 183 7.19 7.14 17.92
N ALA A 184 6.81 8.21 17.22
CA ALA A 184 5.90 9.20 17.79
C ALA A 184 4.55 8.61 18.22
N PRO A 185 3.90 7.67 17.47
CA PRO A 185 2.72 6.98 17.96
C PRO A 185 2.96 6.17 19.24
N VAL A 186 4.12 5.52 19.36
CA VAL A 186 4.48 4.77 20.58
C VAL A 186 4.50 5.71 21.79
N PHE A 187 5.18 6.86 21.67
CA PHE A 187 5.22 7.86 22.74
C PHE A 187 3.82 8.44 23.03
N TYR A 188 2.98 8.63 22.00
CA TYR A 188 1.60 9.06 22.18
C TYR A 188 0.81 8.08 23.04
N PHE A 189 0.90 6.76 22.78
CA PHE A 189 0.18 5.74 23.54
C PHE A 189 0.78 5.49 24.93
N LEU A 190 2.07 5.76 25.15
CA LEU A 190 2.70 5.72 26.46
C LEU A 190 2.31 6.91 27.33
N SER A 191 1.97 8.05 26.74
CA SER A 191 1.53 9.24 27.45
C SER A 191 0.05 9.14 27.87
N LYS A 192 -0.36 9.99 28.82
CA LYS A 192 -1.80 10.14 29.15
C LYS A 192 -2.55 10.69 27.93
N ASN A 193 -3.43 9.89 27.36
CA ASN A 193 -4.20 10.23 26.17
C ASN A 193 -5.66 9.76 26.29
N SER A 194 -6.53 10.30 25.43
CA SER A 194 -7.96 10.00 25.38
C SER A 194 -8.33 8.98 24.28
N SER A 195 -7.39 8.11 23.87
CA SER A 195 -7.68 7.06 22.88
C SER A 195 -8.47 5.91 23.51
N THR A 196 -9.21 5.19 22.67
CA THR A 196 -9.95 3.98 23.07
C THR A 196 -9.02 2.78 23.31
N LEU A 197 -7.83 2.79 22.68
CA LEU A 197 -6.80 1.78 22.86
C LEU A 197 -5.71 2.30 23.79
N LYS A 198 -5.20 1.42 24.67
CA LYS A 198 -4.14 1.74 25.64
C LYS A 198 -3.18 0.58 25.77
N PHE A 199 -1.92 0.89 26.03
CA PHE A 199 -0.96 -0.14 26.40
C PHE A 199 -1.31 -0.76 27.76
N CYS A 200 -1.26 -2.08 27.83
CA CYS A 200 -1.54 -2.84 29.03
C CYS A 200 -0.70 -4.12 29.09
N LYS A 201 -0.72 -4.80 30.24
CA LYS A 201 -0.10 -6.11 30.36
C LYS A 201 -0.82 -7.11 29.45
N PHE A 202 -0.07 -7.92 28.72
CA PHE A 202 -0.61 -8.93 27.82
C PHE A 202 0.11 -10.26 27.97
N LYS A 203 -0.47 -11.31 27.41
CA LYS A 203 0.17 -12.61 27.18
C LYS A 203 0.16 -12.89 25.69
N PHE A 204 1.21 -13.52 25.18
CA PHE A 204 1.23 -13.94 23.79
C PHE A 204 0.14 -14.98 23.52
N ASP A 205 -0.68 -14.69 22.51
CA ASP A 205 -1.75 -15.57 22.05
C ASP A 205 -1.50 -15.91 20.58
N PHE A 206 -0.86 -17.05 20.35
CA PHE A 206 -0.48 -17.50 19.01
C PHE A 206 -1.68 -17.72 18.08
N LYS A 207 -2.88 -18.02 18.64
CA LYS A 207 -4.10 -18.15 17.83
C LYS A 207 -4.52 -16.80 17.26
N VAL A 208 -4.44 -15.75 18.06
CA VAL A 208 -4.72 -14.37 17.63
C VAL A 208 -3.68 -13.91 16.61
N ILE A 209 -2.40 -14.19 16.86
CA ILE A 209 -1.31 -13.87 15.93
C ILE A 209 -1.53 -14.56 14.58
N GLY A 210 -1.79 -15.88 14.58
CA GLY A 210 -2.07 -16.63 13.37
C GLY A 210 -3.29 -16.08 12.61
N LYS A 211 -4.34 -15.69 13.33
CA LYS A 211 -5.53 -15.05 12.74
C LYS A 211 -5.21 -13.69 12.14
N ALA A 212 -4.35 -12.88 12.79
CA ALA A 212 -3.90 -11.60 12.25
C ALA A 212 -3.07 -11.80 10.96
N CYS A 213 -2.19 -12.81 10.93
CA CYS A 213 -1.45 -13.18 9.72
C CYS A 213 -2.38 -13.58 8.57
N VAL A 214 -3.37 -14.44 8.84
CA VAL A 214 -4.35 -14.86 7.81
C VAL A 214 -5.18 -13.67 7.32
N ASN A 215 -5.67 -12.82 8.21
CA ASN A 215 -6.43 -11.64 7.82
C ASN A 215 -5.60 -10.62 7.04
N GLY A 216 -4.31 -10.49 7.37
CA GLY A 216 -3.41 -9.56 6.69
C GLY A 216 -2.66 -10.16 5.49
N SER A 217 -2.88 -11.44 5.17
CA SER A 217 -2.18 -12.11 4.07
C SER A 217 -2.49 -11.50 2.70
N SER A 218 -3.63 -10.83 2.54
CA SER A 218 -3.98 -10.07 1.34
C SER A 218 -2.96 -8.96 1.03
N GLU A 219 -2.43 -8.30 2.05
CA GLU A 219 -1.42 -7.25 1.88
C GLU A 219 -0.06 -7.83 1.47
N LEU A 220 0.33 -8.95 2.08
CA LEU A 220 1.54 -9.68 1.67
C LEU A 220 1.44 -10.12 0.20
N MET A 221 0.31 -10.71 -0.18
CA MET A 221 0.05 -11.12 -1.57
C MET A 221 0.13 -9.93 -2.52
N THR A 222 -0.49 -8.81 -2.18
CA THR A 222 -0.50 -7.60 -3.01
C THR A 222 0.93 -7.08 -3.24
N ASN A 223 1.73 -6.93 -2.20
CA ASN A 223 3.08 -6.35 -2.30
C ASN A 223 4.04 -7.26 -3.10
N VAL A 224 4.05 -8.56 -2.81
CA VAL A 224 4.90 -9.52 -3.54
C VAL A 224 4.46 -9.62 -5.00
N SER A 225 3.16 -9.72 -5.26
CA SER A 225 2.61 -9.82 -6.60
C SER A 225 2.91 -8.61 -7.45
N THR A 226 2.79 -7.40 -6.88
CA THR A 226 3.06 -6.15 -7.61
C THR A 226 4.49 -6.11 -8.13
N SER A 227 5.47 -6.56 -7.35
CA SER A 227 6.87 -6.62 -7.79
C SER A 227 7.06 -7.58 -8.97
N ILE A 228 6.46 -8.77 -8.90
CA ILE A 228 6.53 -9.79 -9.96
C ILE A 228 5.87 -9.27 -11.24
N VAL A 229 4.66 -8.72 -11.12
CA VAL A 229 3.89 -8.22 -12.27
C VAL A 229 4.56 -7.04 -12.93
N ASN A 230 5.13 -6.10 -12.17
CA ASN A 230 5.88 -4.98 -12.73
C ASN A 230 7.07 -5.45 -13.57
N MET A 231 7.79 -6.48 -13.11
CA MET A 231 8.90 -7.07 -13.87
C MET A 231 8.40 -7.68 -15.19
N MET A 232 7.31 -8.44 -15.14
CA MET A 232 6.73 -9.09 -16.33
C MET A 232 6.15 -8.05 -17.31
N TYR A 233 5.51 -7.02 -16.78
CA TYR A 233 4.96 -5.91 -17.58
C TYR A 233 6.08 -5.18 -18.33
N ASN A 234 7.15 -4.80 -17.63
CA ASN A 234 8.32 -4.17 -18.21
C ASN A 234 8.98 -5.07 -19.27
N GLY A 235 9.07 -6.38 -19.04
CA GLY A 235 9.60 -7.33 -20.01
C GLY A 235 8.79 -7.37 -21.32
N GLN A 236 7.45 -7.35 -21.23
CA GLN A 236 6.59 -7.30 -22.41
C GLN A 236 6.65 -5.93 -23.12
N LEU A 237 6.71 -4.83 -22.36
CA LEU A 237 6.84 -3.50 -22.93
C LEU A 237 8.18 -3.33 -23.67
N MET A 238 9.27 -3.84 -23.08
CA MET A 238 10.58 -3.85 -23.74
C MET A 238 10.54 -4.59 -25.07
N LYS A 239 9.82 -5.71 -25.14
CA LYS A 239 9.63 -6.50 -26.35
C LYS A 239 8.83 -5.77 -27.43
N PHE A 240 7.77 -5.02 -27.07
CA PHE A 240 6.84 -4.41 -28.02
C PHE A 240 7.20 -2.97 -28.40
N TYR A 241 7.76 -2.21 -27.49
CA TYR A 241 8.02 -0.77 -27.62
C TYR A 241 9.45 -0.36 -27.28
N GLY A 242 10.32 -1.33 -26.90
CA GLY A 242 11.68 -1.01 -26.47
C GLY A 242 11.70 -0.17 -25.18
N GLU A 243 12.72 0.67 -25.07
CA GLU A 243 12.92 1.57 -23.93
C GLU A 243 11.79 2.57 -23.76
N ASP A 244 11.17 3.02 -24.85
CA ASP A 244 10.04 3.96 -24.82
C ASP A 244 8.84 3.40 -24.09
N GLY A 245 8.53 2.11 -24.27
CA GLY A 245 7.44 1.46 -23.57
C GLY A 245 7.66 1.41 -22.05
N VAL A 246 8.89 1.10 -21.64
CA VAL A 246 9.26 1.06 -20.22
C VAL A 246 9.25 2.46 -19.61
N ALA A 247 9.74 3.46 -20.33
CA ALA A 247 9.73 4.86 -19.87
C ALA A 247 8.32 5.43 -19.74
N ALA A 248 7.43 5.12 -20.70
CA ALA A 248 6.03 5.50 -20.64
C ALA A 248 5.33 4.86 -19.44
N TYR A 249 5.54 3.57 -19.19
CA TYR A 249 4.97 2.85 -18.06
C TYR A 249 5.50 3.40 -16.72
N GLY A 250 6.79 3.65 -16.60
CA GLY A 250 7.38 4.27 -15.42
C GLY A 250 6.73 5.62 -15.08
N THR A 251 6.51 6.47 -16.09
CA THR A 251 5.82 7.75 -15.93
C THR A 251 4.39 7.55 -15.40
N ILE A 252 3.66 6.58 -15.93
CA ILE A 252 2.30 6.26 -15.44
C ILE A 252 2.33 5.77 -14.00
N MET A 253 3.28 4.93 -13.63
CA MET A 253 3.37 4.33 -12.29
C MET A 253 3.58 5.36 -11.17
N TYR A 254 4.31 6.45 -11.39
CA TYR A 254 4.45 7.52 -10.40
C TYR A 254 3.08 8.12 -10.00
N PHE A 255 2.22 8.35 -10.97
CA PHE A 255 0.87 8.88 -10.71
C PHE A 255 -0.09 7.82 -10.21
N ASN A 256 0.02 6.59 -10.72
CA ASN A 256 -0.76 5.46 -10.26
C ASN A 256 -0.61 5.27 -8.74
N PHE A 257 0.60 5.42 -8.21
CA PHE A 257 0.87 5.28 -6.79
C PHE A 257 0.05 6.28 -5.94
N VAL A 258 -0.03 7.54 -6.37
CA VAL A 258 -0.80 8.59 -5.70
C VAL A 258 -2.32 8.32 -5.79
N PHE A 259 -2.82 7.95 -6.97
CA PHE A 259 -4.25 7.72 -7.19
C PHE A 259 -4.76 6.49 -6.44
N VAL A 260 -4.01 5.40 -6.47
CA VAL A 260 -4.37 4.17 -5.75
C VAL A 260 -4.30 4.37 -4.22
N ALA A 261 -3.39 5.22 -3.73
CA ALA A 261 -3.30 5.56 -2.32
C ALA A 261 -4.58 6.18 -1.75
N ALA A 262 -5.39 6.87 -2.57
CA ALA A 262 -6.69 7.39 -2.14
C ALA A 262 -7.69 6.26 -1.81
N PHE A 263 -7.75 5.22 -2.65
CA PHE A 263 -8.61 4.05 -2.42
C PHE A 263 -8.15 3.22 -1.23
N ILE A 264 -6.83 2.99 -1.10
CA ILE A 264 -6.24 2.29 0.04
C ILE A 264 -6.50 3.07 1.33
N GLY A 265 -6.30 4.38 1.30
CA GLY A 265 -6.52 5.26 2.46
C GLY A 265 -7.97 5.25 2.93
N TYR A 266 -8.93 5.28 2.00
CA TYR A 266 -10.35 5.13 2.33
C TYR A 266 -10.64 3.75 2.95
N SER A 267 -10.10 2.69 2.36
CA SER A 267 -10.31 1.31 2.83
C SER A 267 -9.78 1.10 4.24
N ILE A 268 -8.55 1.58 4.53
CA ILE A 268 -7.94 1.52 5.86
C ILE A 268 -8.75 2.36 6.87
N GLY A 269 -9.19 3.56 6.47
CA GLY A 269 -9.95 4.45 7.34
C GLY A 269 -11.35 3.93 7.69
N SER A 270 -12.01 3.21 6.78
CA SER A 270 -13.34 2.63 7.01
C SER A 270 -13.31 1.26 7.71
N ALA A 271 -12.21 0.52 7.62
CA ALA A 271 -12.08 -0.82 8.18
C ALA A 271 -12.40 -0.92 9.69
N PRO A 272 -11.97 0.02 10.57
CA PRO A 272 -12.35 -0.01 11.98
C PRO A 272 -13.85 0.08 12.21
N ILE A 273 -14.54 0.91 11.41
CA ILE A 273 -16.00 1.11 11.54
C ILE A 273 -16.73 -0.16 11.13
N VAL A 274 -16.28 -0.80 10.03
CA VAL A 274 -16.83 -2.09 9.58
C VAL A 274 -16.60 -3.16 10.63
N GLY A 275 -15.37 -3.32 11.13
CA GLY A 275 -15.00 -4.32 12.12
C GLY A 275 -15.73 -4.16 13.44
N TYR A 276 -15.91 -2.91 13.91
CA TYR A 276 -16.66 -2.60 15.14
C TYR A 276 -18.14 -2.99 15.01
N ASN A 277 -18.81 -2.56 13.92
CA ASN A 277 -20.23 -2.88 13.70
C ASN A 277 -20.45 -4.38 13.47
N TYR A 278 -19.50 -5.06 12.86
CA TYR A 278 -19.52 -6.52 12.75
C TYR A 278 -19.40 -7.18 14.13
N GLY A 279 -18.52 -6.69 15.00
CA GLY A 279 -18.34 -7.20 16.36
C GLY A 279 -19.54 -6.94 17.28
N SER A 280 -20.22 -5.82 17.12
CA SER A 280 -21.44 -5.45 17.86
C SER A 280 -22.73 -6.03 17.27
N GLU A 281 -22.64 -6.87 16.23
CA GLU A 281 -23.78 -7.46 15.51
C GLU A 281 -24.78 -6.42 14.95
N ASN A 282 -24.30 -5.18 14.72
CA ASN A 282 -25.14 -4.11 14.16
C ASN A 282 -25.22 -4.22 12.64
N HIS A 283 -25.97 -5.20 12.16
CA HIS A 283 -26.13 -5.50 10.74
C HIS A 283 -26.70 -4.34 9.93
N LYS A 284 -27.61 -3.54 10.53
CA LYS A 284 -28.21 -2.39 9.84
C LYS A 284 -27.17 -1.32 9.52
N GLU A 285 -26.30 -1.01 10.48
CA GLU A 285 -25.25 -0.02 10.25
C GLU A 285 -24.16 -0.59 9.35
N LEU A 286 -23.85 -1.87 9.43
CA LEU A 286 -22.92 -2.55 8.52
C LEU A 286 -23.36 -2.42 7.05
N GLN A 287 -24.66 -2.63 6.77
CA GLN A 287 -25.25 -2.41 5.44
C GLN A 287 -25.18 -0.95 5.00
N ASN A 288 -25.47 -0.02 5.91
CA ASN A 288 -25.44 1.42 5.63
C ASN A 288 -24.03 1.87 5.27
N ILE A 289 -23.00 1.43 6.04
CA ILE A 289 -21.59 1.70 5.77
C ILE A 289 -21.19 1.13 4.41
N PHE A 290 -21.54 -0.12 4.12
CA PHE A 290 -21.24 -0.75 2.84
C PHE A 290 -21.80 0.04 1.65
N LYS A 291 -23.11 0.39 1.69
CA LYS A 291 -23.76 1.18 0.63
C LYS A 291 -23.13 2.56 0.45
N LYS A 292 -22.86 3.28 1.55
CA LYS A 292 -22.20 4.59 1.50
C LYS A 292 -20.79 4.48 0.95
N SER A 293 -20.04 3.46 1.34
CA SER A 293 -18.68 3.22 0.84
C SER A 293 -18.65 2.97 -0.66
N ILE A 294 -19.57 2.16 -1.18
CA ILE A 294 -19.68 1.94 -2.63
C ILE A 294 -19.96 3.26 -3.37
N GLY A 295 -20.85 4.10 -2.83
CA GLY A 295 -21.14 5.43 -3.39
C GLY A 295 -19.92 6.37 -3.39
N ILE A 296 -19.18 6.41 -2.28
CA ILE A 296 -17.97 7.23 -2.16
C ILE A 296 -16.89 6.74 -3.12
N ILE A 297 -16.67 5.42 -3.20
CA ILE A 297 -15.68 4.82 -4.11
C ILE A 297 -16.06 5.11 -5.56
N PHE A 298 -17.33 5.02 -5.92
CA PHE A 298 -17.80 5.37 -7.26
C PHE A 298 -17.46 6.82 -7.62
N VAL A 299 -17.74 7.77 -6.73
CA VAL A 299 -17.38 9.19 -6.94
C VAL A 299 -15.88 9.38 -7.10
N PHE A 300 -15.09 8.74 -6.23
CA PHE A 300 -13.61 8.80 -6.32
C PHE A 300 -13.11 8.16 -7.62
N SER A 301 -13.64 7.00 -8.02
CA SER A 301 -13.28 6.32 -9.25
C SER A 301 -13.51 7.20 -10.47
N VAL A 302 -14.68 7.83 -10.58
CA VAL A 302 -14.99 8.76 -11.67
C VAL A 302 -14.07 9.99 -11.62
N ALA A 303 -13.92 10.61 -10.46
CA ALA A 303 -13.10 11.81 -10.30
C ALA A 303 -11.62 11.55 -10.64
N ILE A 304 -11.05 10.44 -10.15
CA ILE A 304 -9.65 10.04 -10.41
C ILE A 304 -9.47 9.70 -11.90
N THR A 305 -10.40 8.97 -12.51
CA THR A 305 -10.35 8.66 -13.95
C THR A 305 -10.38 9.92 -14.79
N LEU A 306 -11.30 10.84 -14.52
CA LEU A 306 -11.36 12.12 -15.24
C LEU A 306 -10.09 12.94 -15.03
N ALA A 307 -9.62 13.05 -13.79
CA ALA A 307 -8.39 13.77 -13.49
C ALA A 307 -7.18 13.17 -14.24
N SER A 308 -7.04 11.84 -14.23
CA SER A 308 -5.91 11.16 -14.89
C SER A 308 -5.95 11.31 -16.41
N VAL A 309 -7.13 11.22 -17.04
CA VAL A 309 -7.28 11.43 -18.49
C VAL A 309 -6.96 12.88 -18.89
N LEU A 310 -7.42 13.85 -18.10
CA LEU A 310 -7.17 15.27 -18.35
C LEU A 310 -5.69 15.65 -18.12
N LEU A 311 -5.08 15.10 -17.08
CA LEU A 311 -3.69 15.39 -16.71
C LEU A 311 -2.67 14.61 -17.55
N ALA A 312 -3.08 13.59 -18.32
CA ALA A 312 -2.18 12.73 -19.09
C ALA A 312 -1.20 13.52 -19.96
N GLY A 313 -1.68 14.55 -20.66
CA GLY A 313 -0.83 15.41 -21.50
C GLY A 313 0.15 16.26 -20.70
N ALA A 314 -0.29 16.85 -19.59
CA ALA A 314 0.58 17.67 -18.73
C ALA A 314 1.66 16.82 -18.07
N VAL A 315 1.28 15.65 -17.57
CA VAL A 315 2.21 14.67 -16.97
C VAL A 315 3.24 14.19 -17.98
N ALA A 316 2.80 13.75 -19.16
CA ALA A 316 3.72 13.31 -20.20
C ALA A 316 4.67 14.44 -20.63
N LYS A 317 4.19 15.69 -20.70
CA LYS A 317 5.03 16.84 -21.05
C LYS A 317 6.14 17.09 -20.02
N ILE A 318 5.85 16.91 -18.74
CA ILE A 318 6.84 17.13 -17.65
C ILE A 318 7.93 16.05 -17.66
N TYR A 319 7.57 14.78 -17.91
CA TYR A 319 8.50 13.65 -17.75
C TYR A 319 9.19 13.25 -19.04
N VAL A 320 8.49 13.32 -20.18
CA VAL A 320 8.95 12.80 -21.47
C VAL A 320 8.74 13.79 -22.62
N GLY A 321 8.52 15.07 -22.34
CA GLY A 321 8.27 16.11 -23.34
C GLY A 321 9.45 16.46 -24.23
N TYR A 322 10.63 15.87 -24.00
CA TYR A 322 11.83 16.01 -24.80
C TYR A 322 11.82 15.15 -26.09
N ASP A 323 10.95 14.15 -26.18
CA ASP A 323 10.77 13.27 -27.32
C ASP A 323 9.29 13.20 -27.71
N GLU A 324 8.96 13.60 -28.96
CA GLU A 324 7.56 13.67 -29.41
C GLU A 324 6.93 12.29 -29.59
N GLY A 325 7.69 11.29 -30.02
CA GLY A 325 7.22 9.91 -30.16
C GLY A 325 6.85 9.30 -28.83
N LEU A 326 7.76 9.39 -27.85
CA LEU A 326 7.57 8.93 -26.50
C LEU A 326 6.45 9.70 -25.77
N PHE A 327 6.34 11.02 -25.99
CA PHE A 327 5.25 11.83 -25.46
C PHE A 327 3.89 11.31 -25.94
N ASN A 328 3.71 11.12 -27.26
CA ASN A 328 2.46 10.65 -27.84
C ASN A 328 2.10 9.24 -27.37
N LEU A 329 3.11 8.33 -27.27
CA LEU A 329 2.93 7.00 -26.70
C LEU A 329 2.46 7.07 -25.26
N THR A 330 3.12 7.89 -24.44
CA THR A 330 2.81 8.04 -23.00
C THR A 330 1.40 8.59 -22.78
N VAL A 331 0.99 9.62 -23.52
CA VAL A 331 -0.38 10.18 -23.42
C VAL A 331 -1.43 9.14 -23.78
N LYS A 332 -1.23 8.41 -24.88
CA LYS A 332 -2.16 7.34 -25.30
C LYS A 332 -2.20 6.22 -24.27
N ALA A 333 -1.05 5.74 -23.83
CA ALA A 333 -0.91 4.70 -22.82
C ALA A 333 -1.58 5.10 -21.51
N PHE A 334 -1.34 6.31 -21.02
CA PHE A 334 -1.91 6.80 -19.78
C PHE A 334 -3.44 6.90 -19.84
N ARG A 335 -3.99 7.40 -20.93
CA ARG A 335 -5.45 7.47 -21.11
C ARG A 335 -6.10 6.07 -21.11
N LEU A 336 -5.48 5.10 -21.77
CA LEU A 336 -5.97 3.71 -21.76
C LEU A 336 -5.86 3.10 -20.37
N PHE A 337 -4.71 3.26 -19.71
CA PHE A 337 -4.49 2.80 -18.35
C PHE A 337 -5.49 3.41 -17.35
N SER A 338 -5.82 4.69 -17.52
CA SER A 338 -6.72 5.43 -16.61
C SER A 338 -8.11 4.82 -16.52
N THR A 339 -8.54 4.05 -17.51
CA THR A 339 -9.83 3.33 -17.46
C THR A 339 -9.90 2.31 -16.32
N SER A 340 -8.75 1.81 -15.85
CA SER A 340 -8.67 0.90 -14.73
C SER A 340 -9.14 1.53 -13.41
N TYR A 341 -8.95 2.84 -13.24
CA TYR A 341 -9.35 3.54 -12.01
C TYR A 341 -10.85 3.53 -11.75
N LEU A 342 -11.68 3.31 -12.79
CA LEU A 342 -13.12 3.11 -12.62
C LEU A 342 -13.44 1.88 -11.76
N ILE A 343 -12.54 0.90 -11.72
CA ILE A 343 -12.79 -0.43 -11.15
C ILE A 343 -11.90 -0.74 -9.96
N ILE A 344 -10.64 -0.31 -9.99
CA ILE A 344 -9.61 -0.60 -8.97
C ILE A 344 -10.14 -0.35 -7.55
N GLY A 345 -10.83 0.78 -7.34
CA GLY A 345 -11.36 1.16 -6.03
C GLY A 345 -12.32 0.15 -5.43
N PHE A 346 -13.19 -0.43 -6.24
CA PHE A 346 -14.17 -1.42 -5.79
C PHE A 346 -13.50 -2.72 -5.35
N ASN A 347 -12.47 -3.16 -6.07
CA ASN A 347 -11.73 -4.38 -5.73
C ASN A 347 -10.86 -4.21 -4.48
N ILE A 348 -10.18 -3.04 -4.34
CA ILE A 348 -9.42 -2.70 -3.14
C ILE A 348 -10.35 -2.70 -1.92
N TYR A 349 -11.47 -1.99 -2.02
CA TYR A 349 -12.44 -1.94 -0.93
C TYR A 349 -13.08 -3.29 -0.65
N GLY A 350 -13.43 -4.07 -1.66
CA GLY A 350 -14.00 -5.41 -1.51
C GLY A 350 -13.09 -6.33 -0.72
N SER A 351 -11.80 -6.38 -1.07
CA SER A 351 -10.78 -7.13 -0.32
C SER A 351 -10.65 -6.63 1.12
N ALA A 352 -10.51 -5.31 1.32
CA ALA A 352 -10.37 -4.70 2.65
C ALA A 352 -11.63 -4.88 3.51
N PHE A 353 -12.81 -4.88 2.91
CA PHE A 353 -14.07 -5.14 3.59
C PHE A 353 -14.12 -6.56 4.16
N PHE A 354 -13.72 -7.59 3.40
CA PHE A 354 -13.63 -8.95 3.91
C PHE A 354 -12.55 -9.10 5.00
N THR A 355 -11.42 -8.40 4.89
CA THR A 355 -10.42 -8.32 5.96
C THR A 355 -11.03 -7.75 7.24
N ALA A 356 -11.76 -6.65 7.15
CA ALA A 356 -12.44 -6.00 8.28
C ALA A 356 -13.50 -6.90 8.93
N LEU A 357 -14.17 -7.74 8.14
CA LEU A 357 -15.09 -8.79 8.61
C LEU A 357 -14.36 -10.02 9.22
N ASN A 358 -13.04 -9.97 9.36
CA ASN A 358 -12.21 -11.11 9.80
C ASN A 358 -12.29 -12.35 8.89
N ASN A 359 -12.53 -12.15 7.60
CA ASN A 359 -12.49 -13.19 6.59
C ASN A 359 -11.29 -13.01 5.67
N GLY A 360 -10.10 -13.19 6.25
CA GLY A 360 -8.82 -12.99 5.56
C GLY A 360 -8.61 -13.92 4.37
N LEU A 361 -9.22 -15.12 4.39
CA LEU A 361 -9.09 -16.06 3.26
C LEU A 361 -9.72 -15.50 1.97
N ILE A 362 -10.95 -14.99 2.05
CA ILE A 362 -11.63 -14.38 0.89
C ILE A 362 -10.85 -13.14 0.43
N SER A 363 -10.42 -12.30 1.36
CA SER A 363 -9.58 -11.14 1.05
C SER A 363 -8.29 -11.53 0.32
N ALA A 364 -7.59 -12.56 0.81
CA ALA A 364 -6.37 -13.07 0.19
C ALA A 364 -6.62 -13.63 -1.23
N VAL A 365 -7.72 -14.36 -1.44
CA VAL A 365 -8.11 -14.88 -2.76
C VAL A 365 -8.38 -13.72 -3.73
N ILE A 366 -9.16 -12.71 -3.33
CA ILE A 366 -9.42 -11.53 -4.16
C ILE A 366 -8.11 -10.82 -4.51
N SER A 367 -7.23 -10.60 -3.52
CA SER A 367 -5.94 -9.94 -3.73
C SER A 367 -5.02 -10.74 -4.65
N PHE A 368 -4.91 -12.06 -4.47
CA PHE A 368 -4.10 -12.93 -5.30
C PHE A 368 -4.57 -12.93 -6.76
N LEU A 369 -5.86 -13.12 -6.99
CA LEU A 369 -6.44 -13.11 -8.33
C LEU A 369 -6.24 -11.74 -9.01
N ARG A 370 -6.47 -10.65 -8.26
CA ARG A 370 -6.35 -9.29 -8.72
C ARG A 370 -4.93 -8.90 -9.08
N THR A 371 -3.98 -9.13 -8.17
CA THR A 371 -2.65 -8.55 -8.27
C THR A 371 -1.62 -9.47 -8.93
N LEU A 372 -1.92 -10.77 -9.05
CA LEU A 372 -1.02 -11.73 -9.68
C LEU A 372 -1.67 -12.41 -10.89
N LEU A 373 -2.65 -13.29 -10.64
CA LEU A 373 -3.12 -14.22 -11.67
C LEU A 373 -3.72 -13.50 -12.88
N PHE A 374 -4.73 -12.67 -12.68
CA PHE A 374 -5.41 -12.00 -13.80
C PHE A 374 -4.50 -10.98 -14.48
N GLN A 375 -3.61 -10.31 -13.74
CA GLN A 375 -2.66 -9.39 -14.37
C GLN A 375 -1.66 -10.11 -15.25
N ILE A 376 -1.07 -11.22 -14.79
CA ILE A 376 -0.16 -12.03 -15.61
C ILE A 376 -0.89 -12.52 -16.87
N VAL A 377 -2.06 -13.13 -16.70
CA VAL A 377 -2.84 -13.64 -17.84
C VAL A 377 -3.12 -12.52 -18.84
N CYS A 378 -3.61 -11.36 -18.39
CA CYS A 378 -3.95 -10.26 -19.29
C CYS A 378 -2.74 -9.64 -19.97
N VAL A 379 -1.60 -9.48 -19.27
CA VAL A 379 -0.36 -8.92 -19.83
C VAL A 379 0.19 -9.77 -20.99
N TYR A 380 0.01 -11.09 -20.93
CA TYR A 380 0.43 -11.98 -22.01
C TYR A 380 -0.67 -12.23 -23.06
N ALA A 381 -1.90 -12.48 -22.63
CA ALA A 381 -2.98 -12.88 -23.54
C ALA A 381 -3.50 -11.71 -24.41
N LEU A 382 -3.70 -10.53 -23.82
CA LEU A 382 -4.30 -9.41 -24.58
C LEU A 382 -3.44 -8.95 -25.78
N PRO A 383 -2.11 -8.78 -25.65
CA PRO A 383 -1.28 -8.43 -26.79
C PRO A 383 -1.29 -9.50 -27.89
N LEU A 384 -1.39 -10.79 -27.52
CA LEU A 384 -1.46 -11.89 -28.49
C LEU A 384 -2.77 -11.89 -29.29
N ILE A 385 -3.90 -11.50 -28.67
CA ILE A 385 -5.23 -11.56 -29.27
C ILE A 385 -5.57 -10.27 -30.03
N PHE A 386 -5.25 -9.10 -29.43
CA PHE A 386 -5.68 -7.78 -29.92
C PHE A 386 -4.51 -6.88 -30.38
N GLY A 387 -3.29 -7.43 -30.44
CA GLY A 387 -2.09 -6.68 -30.82
C GLY A 387 -1.46 -5.89 -29.65
N ASN A 388 -0.24 -5.40 -29.92
CA ASN A 388 0.65 -4.84 -28.90
C ASN A 388 0.02 -3.68 -28.07
N GLY A 389 -0.84 -2.86 -28.71
CA GLY A 389 -1.51 -1.74 -28.01
C GLY A 389 -2.44 -2.17 -26.89
N ALA A 390 -2.92 -3.42 -26.91
CA ALA A 390 -3.82 -3.94 -25.88
C ALA A 390 -3.15 -4.16 -24.52
N ILE A 391 -1.81 -4.14 -24.46
CA ILE A 391 -1.07 -4.23 -23.20
C ILE A 391 -1.47 -3.12 -22.21
N TRP A 392 -1.77 -1.92 -22.70
CA TRP A 392 -2.17 -0.78 -21.87
C TRP A 392 -3.55 -0.94 -21.23
N LEU A 393 -4.36 -1.87 -21.74
CA LEU A 393 -5.67 -2.24 -21.18
C LEU A 393 -5.59 -3.47 -20.26
N SER A 394 -4.42 -4.12 -20.13
CA SER A 394 -4.29 -5.36 -19.38
C SER A 394 -4.73 -5.22 -17.94
N ILE A 395 -4.40 -4.10 -17.28
CA ILE A 395 -4.82 -3.83 -15.90
C ILE A 395 -6.33 -3.62 -15.83
N THR A 396 -6.93 -2.90 -16.78
CA THR A 396 -8.38 -2.68 -16.82
C THR A 396 -9.14 -4.00 -16.94
N VAL A 397 -8.71 -4.88 -17.83
CA VAL A 397 -9.36 -6.19 -18.02
C VAL A 397 -9.15 -7.09 -16.80
N ALA A 398 -7.94 -7.10 -16.22
CA ALA A 398 -7.66 -7.84 -14.99
C ALA A 398 -8.54 -7.38 -13.82
N GLU A 399 -8.74 -6.06 -13.68
CA GLU A 399 -9.61 -5.49 -12.66
C GLU A 399 -11.11 -5.80 -12.92
N LEU A 400 -11.54 -5.86 -14.17
CA LEU A 400 -12.92 -6.31 -14.53
C LEU A 400 -13.15 -7.78 -14.15
N LEU A 401 -12.21 -8.66 -14.46
CA LEU A 401 -12.27 -10.07 -14.05
C LEU A 401 -12.32 -10.20 -12.53
N THR A 402 -11.48 -9.42 -11.83
CA THR A 402 -11.48 -9.38 -10.37
C THR A 402 -12.80 -8.86 -9.81
N LEU A 403 -13.40 -7.84 -10.44
CA LEU A 403 -14.68 -7.30 -9.99
C LEU A 403 -15.78 -8.36 -10.05
N ALA A 404 -15.80 -9.18 -11.10
CA ALA A 404 -16.75 -10.29 -11.19
C ALA A 404 -16.57 -11.29 -10.03
N VAL A 405 -15.31 -11.60 -9.65
CA VAL A 405 -15.02 -12.45 -8.49
C VAL A 405 -15.43 -11.75 -7.19
N THR A 406 -15.06 -10.49 -7.01
CA THR A 406 -15.40 -9.70 -5.82
C THR A 406 -16.91 -9.66 -5.59
N LEU A 407 -17.69 -9.37 -6.63
CA LEU A 407 -19.15 -9.38 -6.59
C LEU A 407 -19.69 -10.78 -6.26
N SER A 408 -19.19 -11.83 -6.91
CA SER A 408 -19.56 -13.21 -6.61
C SER A 408 -19.34 -13.55 -5.14
N MET A 409 -18.18 -13.18 -4.57
CA MET A 409 -17.88 -13.39 -3.16
C MET A 409 -18.81 -12.59 -2.24
N ILE A 410 -19.14 -11.35 -2.57
CA ILE A 410 -20.10 -10.53 -1.81
C ILE A 410 -21.49 -11.18 -1.83
N PHE A 411 -21.97 -11.63 -3.00
CA PHE A 411 -23.29 -12.28 -3.13
C PHE A 411 -23.35 -13.61 -2.39
N THR A 412 -22.34 -14.47 -2.52
CA THR A 412 -22.30 -15.79 -1.83
C THR A 412 -22.20 -15.66 -0.32
N GLN A 413 -21.57 -14.61 0.19
CA GLN A 413 -21.43 -14.35 1.61
C GLN A 413 -22.53 -13.45 2.20
N ASN A 414 -23.49 -12.98 1.36
CA ASN A 414 -24.56 -12.07 1.76
C ASN A 414 -25.37 -12.61 2.95
N GLY A 415 -25.74 -13.91 2.92
CA GLY A 415 -26.49 -14.56 4.02
C GLY A 415 -25.70 -14.59 5.34
N LYS A 416 -24.38 -14.77 5.29
CA LYS A 416 -23.54 -14.83 6.48
C LYS A 416 -23.36 -13.46 7.17
N TYR A 417 -23.27 -12.38 6.38
CA TYR A 417 -23.00 -11.03 6.87
C TYR A 417 -24.23 -10.12 6.84
N HIS A 418 -25.39 -10.65 6.44
CA HIS A 418 -26.66 -9.93 6.37
C HIS A 418 -26.57 -8.61 5.59
N LEU A 419 -25.87 -8.60 4.43
CA LEU A 419 -25.62 -7.37 3.68
C LEU A 419 -26.84 -6.85 2.90
N SER A 420 -27.90 -7.64 2.79
CA SER A 420 -29.20 -7.31 2.15
C SER A 420 -29.05 -6.54 0.82
N LEU A 421 -28.36 -7.15 -0.14
CA LEU A 421 -28.17 -6.57 -1.47
C LEU A 421 -29.39 -6.81 -2.39
N ILE A 422 -30.28 -7.72 -1.98
CA ILE A 422 -31.55 -8.01 -2.66
C ILE A 422 -32.65 -7.90 -1.61
N HIS A 423 -33.64 -7.05 -1.85
CA HIS A 423 -34.90 -7.06 -1.11
C HIS A 423 -35.66 -8.38 -1.41
N ILE A 424 -35.25 -9.45 -0.78
CA ILE A 424 -36.16 -10.58 -0.56
C ILE A 424 -36.78 -10.25 0.79
N SER A 425 -38.05 -9.79 0.73
CA SER A 425 -38.90 -9.68 1.91
C SER A 425 -38.91 -11.03 2.61
N GLU A 426 -38.18 -11.14 3.73
CA GLU A 426 -38.45 -12.25 4.65
C GLU A 426 -39.87 -12.09 5.16
N PRO A 427 -40.69 -13.13 5.07
CA PRO A 427 -42.00 -13.09 5.68
C PRO A 427 -41.86 -12.93 7.18
N THR A 428 -42.39 -11.84 7.71
CA THR A 428 -42.60 -11.64 9.14
C THR A 428 -43.17 -12.92 9.78
N ARG A 429 -42.36 -13.56 10.62
CA ARG A 429 -42.85 -14.48 11.66
C ARG A 429 -42.68 -13.86 13.01
#